data_3a0518d39c4f46d02d463d94fb33b007
#
_entry.id   3a0518d39c4f46d02d463d94fb33b007
#
_cell.length_a   1.000
_cell.length_b   1.000
_cell.length_c   1.000
_cell.angle_alpha   90.00
_cell.angle_beta   90.00
_cell.angle_gamma   90.00
#
_symmetry.space_group_name_H-M   'P 1'
#
loop_
_entity.id
_entity.type
_entity.pdbx_description
1 polymer ?
#
loop_
_entity_poly.entity_id
_entity_poly.type
_entity_poly.pdbx_seq_one_letter_code
_entity_poly.pdbx_strand_id
1 'polypeptide(L)'
;MGIEELRLVFALFGLASLGFAFHSKRQKKSTISAIGWVSISTYFFLDTPHYIELADPVLILMSAATLPFGIAIGFWEYNTQNSGQEEPALYWLKGAVFWSALPYLAISWIPYLSVALVWFTAVQAVFFLRITGIADLQVGIAEVQYTDGSTSLFSEFTGNPWLYLEPLGEGGFFVPILNADGTPAGVSMILACSALQSMIVFVGALIALKKTPWKLRTRGLFITLPVIHILNVFRNAGIIYLDMTYRDWHWLGVGMFDFAHSYAAKVGSLFAMFLMAIVLFEILPELHNNILRLMKPLFPKKSNAS
;
A
#
# COMPACT_ATOMS: atom_id res chain seq x y z
N MET A 1 -10.52 -16.52 19.27
CA MET A 1 -9.69 -15.64 18.45
C MET A 1 -10.33 -15.60 17.07
N GLY A 2 -10.83 -14.45 16.67
CA GLY A 2 -11.41 -14.25 15.33
C GLY A 2 -10.32 -14.22 14.26
N ILE A 3 -10.73 -14.25 12.98
CA ILE A 3 -9.78 -14.23 11.85
C ILE A 3 -8.96 -12.91 11.82
N GLU A 4 -9.58 -11.80 12.21
CA GLU A 4 -8.91 -10.48 12.28
C GLU A 4 -7.82 -10.42 13.35
N GLU A 5 -8.11 -10.96 14.54
CA GLU A 5 -7.09 -11.06 15.60
C GLU A 5 -5.92 -11.95 15.19
N LEU A 6 -6.21 -13.06 14.49
CA LEU A 6 -5.20 -13.94 13.95
C LEU A 6 -4.32 -13.25 12.91
N ARG A 7 -4.93 -12.50 12.01
CA ARG A 7 -4.25 -11.68 11.00
C ARG A 7 -3.31 -10.66 11.66
N LEU A 8 -3.79 -9.93 12.66
CA LEU A 8 -2.98 -8.96 13.39
C LEU A 8 -1.74 -9.61 14.03
N VAL A 9 -1.91 -10.80 14.65
CA VAL A 9 -0.80 -11.56 15.22
C VAL A 9 0.23 -11.92 14.15
N PHE A 10 -0.20 -12.40 12.97
CA PHE A 10 0.71 -12.74 11.89
C PHE A 10 1.43 -11.49 11.32
N ALA A 11 0.74 -10.36 11.20
CA ALA A 11 1.35 -9.11 10.77
C ALA A 11 2.45 -8.65 11.71
N LEU A 12 2.14 -8.53 13.00
CA LEU A 12 3.07 -8.05 14.02
C LEU A 12 4.25 -8.99 14.20
N PHE A 13 4.00 -10.30 14.28
CA PHE A 13 5.04 -11.30 14.43
C PHE A 13 5.93 -11.36 13.18
N GLY A 14 5.34 -11.30 11.99
CA GLY A 14 6.07 -11.28 10.74
C GLY A 14 6.98 -10.06 10.63
N LEU A 15 6.45 -8.86 10.93
CA LEU A 15 7.23 -7.63 10.92
C LEU A 15 8.33 -7.61 11.97
N ALA A 16 8.04 -8.03 13.20
CA ALA A 16 9.05 -8.11 14.26
C ALA A 16 10.19 -9.06 13.87
N SER A 17 9.85 -10.22 13.28
CA SER A 17 10.82 -11.21 12.82
C SER A 17 11.69 -10.69 11.67
N LEU A 18 11.09 -10.06 10.66
CA LEU A 18 11.83 -9.46 9.53
C LEU A 18 12.69 -8.28 9.99
N GLY A 19 12.14 -7.39 10.85
CA GLY A 19 12.87 -6.25 11.41
C GLY A 19 14.06 -6.71 12.26
N PHE A 20 13.86 -7.70 13.13
CA PHE A 20 14.95 -8.29 13.90
C PHE A 20 16.02 -8.90 13.01
N ALA A 21 15.64 -9.68 12.00
CA ALA A 21 16.57 -10.30 11.05
C ALA A 21 17.33 -9.27 10.21
N PHE A 22 16.70 -8.15 9.87
CA PHE A 22 17.34 -7.05 9.14
C PHE A 22 18.38 -6.30 10.00
N HIS A 23 18.07 -5.99 11.27
CA HIS A 23 18.95 -5.21 12.15
C HIS A 23 19.97 -6.06 12.90
N SER A 24 19.74 -7.38 13.03
CA SER A 24 20.62 -8.27 13.79
C SER A 24 21.90 -8.61 13.03
N LYS A 25 23.02 -8.62 13.76
CA LYS A 25 24.34 -9.10 13.28
C LYS A 25 24.56 -10.59 13.57
N ARG A 26 23.59 -11.31 14.18
CA ARG A 26 23.73 -12.72 14.56
C ARG A 26 23.76 -13.64 13.34
N GLN A 27 24.57 -14.70 13.40
CA GLN A 27 24.73 -15.65 12.29
C GLN A 27 23.48 -16.52 12.03
N LYS A 28 22.66 -16.82 13.04
CA LYS A 28 21.48 -17.69 12.91
C LYS A 28 20.17 -16.90 12.76
N LYS A 29 20.12 -15.94 11.83
CA LYS A 29 18.92 -15.15 11.58
C LYS A 29 18.02 -15.68 10.45
N SER A 30 18.50 -16.69 9.68
CA SER A 30 17.76 -17.25 8.55
C SER A 30 16.43 -17.87 8.93
N THR A 31 16.42 -18.66 10.02
CA THR A 31 15.19 -19.28 10.51
C THR A 31 14.16 -18.25 10.94
N ILE A 32 14.60 -17.20 11.69
CA ILE A 32 13.72 -16.11 12.14
C ILE A 32 13.18 -15.35 10.93
N SER A 33 14.03 -15.07 9.94
CA SER A 33 13.62 -14.41 8.71
C SER A 33 12.65 -15.27 7.89
N ALA A 34 12.93 -16.57 7.74
CA ALA A 34 12.04 -17.50 7.03
C ALA A 34 10.64 -17.55 7.66
N ILE A 35 10.59 -17.64 8.99
CA ILE A 35 9.33 -17.58 9.75
C ILE A 35 8.65 -16.22 9.54
N GLY A 36 9.41 -15.13 9.54
CA GLY A 36 8.90 -13.79 9.27
C GLY A 36 8.24 -13.67 7.88
N TRP A 37 8.88 -14.24 6.84
CA TRP A 37 8.32 -14.28 5.48
C TRP A 37 7.00 -15.05 5.42
N VAL A 38 6.96 -16.24 6.02
CA VAL A 38 5.73 -17.04 6.07
C VAL A 38 4.63 -16.31 6.83
N SER A 39 4.95 -15.69 7.98
CA SER A 39 3.97 -14.98 8.79
C SER A 39 3.36 -13.78 8.07
N ILE A 40 4.18 -12.90 7.48
CA ILE A 40 3.65 -11.72 6.76
C ILE A 40 2.86 -12.14 5.51
N SER A 41 3.26 -13.20 4.86
CA SER A 41 2.54 -13.75 3.71
C SER A 41 1.21 -14.40 4.11
N THR A 42 1.15 -15.04 5.26
CA THR A 42 -0.09 -15.58 5.82
C THR A 42 -1.08 -14.46 6.15
N TYR A 43 -0.61 -13.32 6.68
CA TYR A 43 -1.46 -12.16 6.91
C TYR A 43 -2.20 -11.72 5.64
N PHE A 44 -1.49 -11.55 4.52
CA PHE A 44 -2.12 -11.17 3.25
C PHE A 44 -2.98 -12.28 2.64
N PHE A 45 -2.56 -13.54 2.79
CA PHE A 45 -3.32 -14.69 2.28
C PHE A 45 -4.69 -14.82 2.96
N LEU A 46 -4.77 -14.55 4.24
CA LEU A 46 -6.02 -14.60 5.01
C LEU A 46 -7.05 -13.54 4.58
N ASP A 47 -6.66 -12.54 3.79
CA ASP A 47 -7.56 -11.56 3.17
C ASP A 47 -8.24 -12.09 1.89
N THR A 48 -7.78 -13.18 1.32
CA THR A 48 -8.30 -13.71 0.05
C THR A 48 -9.81 -13.93 0.06
N PRO A 49 -10.44 -14.52 1.11
CA PRO A 49 -11.90 -14.68 1.16
C PRO A 49 -12.65 -13.35 1.04
N HIS A 50 -12.19 -12.31 1.73
CA HIS A 50 -12.79 -10.97 1.67
C HIS A 50 -12.74 -10.40 0.22
N TYR A 51 -11.61 -10.55 -0.48
CA TYR A 51 -11.52 -10.10 -1.88
C TYR A 51 -12.34 -10.93 -2.86
N ILE A 52 -12.65 -12.20 -2.53
CA ILE A 52 -13.61 -13.02 -3.29
C ILE A 52 -15.02 -12.44 -3.13
N GLU A 53 -15.42 -12.04 -1.93
CA GLU A 53 -16.72 -11.41 -1.66
C GLU A 53 -16.86 -10.07 -2.40
N LEU A 54 -15.78 -9.28 -2.46
CA LEU A 54 -15.71 -8.02 -3.22
C LEU A 54 -15.63 -8.22 -4.75
N ALA A 55 -15.49 -9.45 -5.23
CA ALA A 55 -15.33 -9.79 -6.64
C ALA A 55 -14.17 -9.00 -7.34
N ASP A 56 -13.05 -8.73 -6.63
CA ASP A 56 -11.88 -8.06 -7.16
C ASP A 56 -10.81 -9.08 -7.61
N PRO A 57 -10.75 -9.45 -8.90
CA PRO A 57 -9.88 -10.53 -9.38
C PRO A 57 -8.38 -10.22 -9.21
N VAL A 58 -8.00 -8.94 -9.22
CA VAL A 58 -6.60 -8.53 -9.04
C VAL A 58 -6.17 -8.76 -7.59
N LEU A 59 -6.99 -8.33 -6.63
CA LEU A 59 -6.70 -8.51 -5.21
C LEU A 59 -6.79 -9.98 -4.80
N ILE A 60 -7.72 -10.76 -5.36
CA ILE A 60 -7.79 -12.23 -5.14
C ILE A 60 -6.47 -12.87 -5.56
N LEU A 61 -6.02 -12.62 -6.79
CA LEU A 61 -4.77 -13.21 -7.30
C LEU A 61 -3.57 -12.78 -6.47
N MET A 62 -3.47 -11.50 -6.15
CA MET A 62 -2.36 -10.96 -5.38
C MET A 62 -2.31 -11.55 -3.97
N SER A 63 -3.43 -11.56 -3.24
CA SER A 63 -3.48 -12.09 -1.88
C SER A 63 -3.23 -13.61 -1.83
N ALA A 64 -3.86 -14.37 -2.73
CA ALA A 64 -3.66 -15.82 -2.81
C ALA A 64 -2.21 -16.21 -3.14
N ALA A 65 -1.53 -15.42 -3.98
CA ALA A 65 -0.14 -15.67 -4.36
C ALA A 65 0.86 -15.36 -3.22
N THR A 66 0.49 -14.55 -2.22
CA THR A 66 1.44 -14.12 -1.18
C THR A 66 2.02 -15.29 -0.38
N LEU A 67 1.19 -16.26 0.02
CA LEU A 67 1.65 -17.39 0.84
C LEU A 67 2.65 -18.29 0.10
N PRO A 68 2.39 -18.78 -1.12
CA PRO A 68 3.39 -19.55 -1.86
C PRO A 68 4.67 -18.74 -2.13
N PHE A 69 4.58 -17.44 -2.43
CA PHE A 69 5.77 -16.59 -2.59
C PHE A 69 6.53 -16.41 -1.28
N GLY A 70 5.85 -16.20 -0.16
CA GLY A 70 6.49 -16.08 1.15
C GLY A 70 7.23 -17.35 1.57
N ILE A 71 6.64 -18.52 1.33
CA ILE A 71 7.29 -19.82 1.56
C ILE A 71 8.52 -19.94 0.66
N ALA A 72 8.43 -19.62 -0.62
CA ALA A 72 9.54 -19.71 -1.57
C ALA A 72 10.71 -18.78 -1.17
N ILE A 73 10.41 -17.54 -0.78
CA ILE A 73 11.42 -16.56 -0.33
C ILE A 73 12.04 -17.03 1.00
N GLY A 74 11.24 -17.51 1.94
CA GLY A 74 11.73 -18.03 3.22
C GLY A 74 12.67 -19.22 3.03
N PHE A 75 12.31 -20.14 2.15
CA PHE A 75 13.14 -21.29 1.79
C PHE A 75 14.44 -20.87 1.07
N TRP A 76 14.36 -19.95 0.12
CA TRP A 76 15.54 -19.41 -0.56
C TRP A 76 16.49 -18.75 0.45
N GLU A 77 15.98 -17.94 1.36
CA GLU A 77 16.81 -17.29 2.36
C GLU A 77 17.43 -18.28 3.34
N TYR A 78 16.66 -19.29 3.80
CA TYR A 78 17.16 -20.33 4.68
C TYR A 78 18.33 -21.08 4.04
N ASN A 79 18.21 -21.46 2.76
CA ASN A 79 19.25 -22.19 2.04
C ASN A 79 20.50 -21.34 1.77
N THR A 80 20.34 -20.09 1.38
CA THR A 80 21.50 -19.21 1.07
C THR A 80 22.31 -18.88 2.32
N GLN A 81 21.67 -18.67 3.46
CA GLN A 81 22.40 -18.43 4.72
C GLN A 81 23.07 -19.68 5.27
N ASN A 82 22.47 -20.85 5.13
CA ASN A 82 23.11 -22.10 5.53
C ASN A 82 24.36 -22.44 4.70
N SER A 83 24.44 -21.94 3.46
CA SER A 83 25.66 -22.00 2.62
C SER A 83 26.70 -20.93 2.98
N GLY A 84 26.48 -20.15 4.02
CA GLY A 84 27.40 -19.09 4.48
C GLY A 84 27.37 -17.79 3.66
N GLN A 85 26.43 -17.66 2.73
CA GLN A 85 26.29 -16.49 1.87
C GLN A 85 24.94 -15.80 2.14
N GLU A 86 24.97 -14.53 2.55
CA GLU A 86 23.77 -13.71 2.62
C GLU A 86 23.49 -13.09 1.24
N GLU A 87 22.33 -13.38 0.64
CA GLU A 87 21.92 -12.76 -0.64
C GLU A 87 21.56 -11.29 -0.41
N PRO A 88 22.30 -10.33 -0.99
CA PRO A 88 22.06 -8.90 -0.75
C PRO A 88 20.66 -8.45 -1.10
N ALA A 89 20.03 -9.06 -2.10
CA ALA A 89 18.67 -8.72 -2.52
C ALA A 89 17.63 -9.15 -1.49
N LEU A 90 17.79 -10.32 -0.84
CA LEU A 90 16.91 -10.76 0.25
C LEU A 90 17.11 -9.90 1.51
N TYR A 91 18.35 -9.53 1.81
CA TYR A 91 18.61 -8.59 2.89
C TYR A 91 17.91 -7.26 2.67
N TRP A 92 18.04 -6.69 1.47
CA TRP A 92 17.34 -5.47 1.09
C TRP A 92 15.82 -5.62 1.16
N LEU A 93 15.26 -6.70 0.63
CA LEU A 93 13.81 -6.95 0.60
C LEU A 93 13.22 -7.01 2.01
N LYS A 94 13.90 -7.65 2.98
CA LYS A 94 13.48 -7.64 4.39
C LYS A 94 13.35 -6.23 4.94
N GLY A 95 14.39 -5.44 4.72
CA GLY A 95 14.39 -4.04 5.15
C GLY A 95 13.30 -3.23 4.45
N ALA A 96 13.12 -3.43 3.16
CA ALA A 96 12.09 -2.75 2.37
C ALA A 96 10.69 -3.06 2.91
N VAL A 97 10.36 -4.33 3.16
CA VAL A 97 9.07 -4.73 3.74
C VAL A 97 8.89 -4.14 5.15
N PHE A 98 9.90 -4.25 6.01
CA PHE A 98 9.83 -3.71 7.37
C PHE A 98 9.59 -2.20 7.38
N TRP A 99 10.41 -1.43 6.63
CA TRP A 99 10.33 0.03 6.59
C TRP A 99 9.14 0.57 5.76
N SER A 100 8.50 -0.27 4.95
CA SER A 100 7.21 0.07 4.32
C SER A 100 6.06 -0.16 5.28
N ALA A 101 6.00 -1.32 5.92
CA ALA A 101 4.86 -1.71 6.73
C ALA A 101 4.78 -0.94 8.05
N LEU A 102 5.91 -0.59 8.67
CA LEU A 102 5.92 0.12 9.95
C LEU A 102 5.18 1.48 9.89
N PRO A 103 5.50 2.42 8.97
CA PRO A 103 4.76 3.67 8.87
C PRO A 103 3.32 3.48 8.39
N TYR A 104 3.06 2.48 7.55
CA TYR A 104 1.69 2.17 7.14
C TYR A 104 0.82 1.80 8.33
N LEU A 105 1.26 0.86 9.15
CA LEU A 105 0.54 0.43 10.34
C LEU A 105 0.36 1.58 11.33
N ALA A 106 1.41 2.40 11.53
CA ALA A 106 1.30 3.56 12.40
C ALA A 106 0.22 4.55 11.93
N ILE A 107 0.14 4.83 10.62
CA ILE A 107 -0.86 5.73 10.08
C ILE A 107 -2.26 5.10 10.11
N SER A 108 -2.39 3.81 9.79
CA SER A 108 -3.70 3.14 9.78
C SER A 108 -4.27 2.91 11.19
N TRP A 109 -3.42 2.68 12.19
CA TRP A 109 -3.84 2.43 13.57
C TRP A 109 -3.96 3.66 14.46
N ILE A 110 -3.50 4.82 13.99
CA ILE A 110 -3.66 6.09 14.69
C ILE A 110 -4.76 6.91 13.99
N PRO A 111 -6.02 6.91 14.50
CA PRO A 111 -7.14 7.58 13.87
C PRO A 111 -6.86 9.03 13.47
N TYR A 112 -6.19 9.81 14.33
CA TYR A 112 -5.80 11.18 13.99
C TYR A 112 -4.91 11.27 12.75
N LEU A 113 -3.95 10.36 12.56
CA LEU A 113 -3.08 10.37 11.39
C LEU A 113 -3.84 9.92 10.14
N SER A 114 -4.70 8.88 10.28
CA SER A 114 -5.54 8.40 9.20
C SER A 114 -6.48 9.50 8.70
N VAL A 115 -7.25 10.10 9.61
CA VAL A 115 -8.19 11.18 9.29
C VAL A 115 -7.48 12.40 8.70
N ALA A 116 -6.35 12.83 9.29
CA ALA A 116 -5.59 13.96 8.78
C ALA A 116 -5.12 13.73 7.34
N LEU A 117 -4.64 12.52 7.02
CA LEU A 117 -4.16 12.18 5.68
C LEU A 117 -5.31 12.09 4.67
N VAL A 118 -6.44 11.49 5.06
CA VAL A 118 -7.66 11.42 4.23
C VAL A 118 -8.18 12.83 3.93
N TRP A 119 -8.32 13.65 4.98
CA TRP A 119 -8.80 15.02 4.84
C TRP A 119 -7.88 15.87 3.96
N PHE A 120 -6.56 15.78 4.17
CA PHE A 120 -5.56 16.49 3.37
C PHE A 120 -5.66 16.11 1.89
N THR A 121 -5.87 14.83 1.59
CA THR A 121 -6.04 14.34 0.21
C THR A 121 -7.35 14.85 -0.40
N ALA A 122 -8.46 14.82 0.37
CA ALA A 122 -9.75 15.33 -0.06
C ALA A 122 -9.70 16.83 -0.40
N VAL A 123 -9.11 17.64 0.49
CA VAL A 123 -8.94 19.09 0.27
C VAL A 123 -8.20 19.38 -1.02
N GLN A 124 -7.14 18.66 -1.33
CA GLN A 124 -6.36 18.88 -2.55
C GLN A 124 -7.11 18.49 -3.82
N ALA A 125 -7.83 17.35 -3.80
CA ALA A 125 -8.62 16.93 -4.94
C ALA A 125 -9.76 17.92 -5.24
N VAL A 126 -10.47 18.35 -4.20
CA VAL A 126 -11.53 19.35 -4.28
C VAL A 126 -10.96 20.71 -4.73
N PHE A 127 -9.86 21.17 -4.13
CA PHE A 127 -9.19 22.41 -4.54
C PHE A 127 -8.81 22.39 -6.02
N PHE A 128 -8.27 21.28 -6.51
CA PHE A 128 -7.92 21.15 -7.93
C PHE A 128 -9.15 21.26 -8.84
N LEU A 129 -10.26 20.60 -8.51
CA LEU A 129 -11.51 20.65 -9.28
C LEU A 129 -12.11 22.07 -9.29
N ARG A 130 -12.02 22.79 -8.16
CA ARG A 130 -12.51 24.17 -8.06
C ARG A 130 -11.66 25.16 -8.86
N ILE A 131 -10.33 25.13 -8.74
CA ILE A 131 -9.45 26.10 -9.45
C ILE A 131 -9.45 25.88 -10.96
N THR A 132 -9.74 24.66 -11.41
CA THR A 132 -9.89 24.35 -12.85
C THR A 132 -11.28 24.69 -13.39
N GLY A 133 -12.22 25.09 -12.51
CA GLY A 133 -13.60 25.38 -12.91
C GLY A 133 -14.41 24.13 -13.32
N ILE A 134 -13.90 22.93 -13.02
CA ILE A 134 -14.55 21.67 -13.42
C ILE A 134 -15.78 21.40 -12.53
N ALA A 135 -15.65 21.59 -11.22
CA ALA A 135 -16.74 21.40 -10.27
C ALA A 135 -16.56 22.29 -9.04
N ASP A 136 -17.66 22.84 -8.54
CA ASP A 136 -17.67 23.57 -7.27
C ASP A 136 -18.09 22.61 -6.13
N LEU A 137 -17.10 22.08 -5.46
CA LEU A 137 -17.25 21.06 -4.43
C LEU A 137 -16.71 21.57 -3.09
N GLN A 138 -17.13 20.92 -2.01
CA GLN A 138 -16.67 21.17 -0.66
C GLN A 138 -16.22 19.85 -0.01
N VAL A 139 -15.34 19.98 0.98
CA VAL A 139 -14.92 18.84 1.82
C VAL A 139 -15.80 18.80 3.04
N GLY A 140 -16.45 17.68 3.30
CA GLY A 140 -17.28 17.47 4.48
C GLY A 140 -16.47 17.25 5.76
N ILE A 141 -17.18 17.04 6.85
CA ILE A 141 -16.59 16.70 8.14
C ILE A 141 -16.19 15.23 8.11
N ALA A 142 -15.04 14.89 8.72
CA ALA A 142 -14.60 13.51 8.80
C ALA A 142 -15.57 12.65 9.62
N GLU A 143 -15.83 11.45 9.12
CA GLU A 143 -16.74 10.46 9.70
C GLU A 143 -16.03 9.13 9.90
N VAL A 144 -16.63 8.26 10.70
CA VAL A 144 -16.20 6.88 10.92
C VAL A 144 -17.37 5.95 10.61
N GLN A 145 -17.06 4.86 9.89
CA GLN A 145 -18.01 3.78 9.62
C GLN A 145 -17.67 2.58 10.50
N TYR A 146 -18.64 2.10 11.24
CA TYR A 146 -18.53 0.91 12.08
C TYR A 146 -18.88 -0.37 11.33
N THR A 147 -18.54 -1.52 11.90
CA THR A 147 -18.79 -2.83 11.27
C THR A 147 -20.27 -3.18 11.12
N ASP A 148 -21.16 -2.57 11.87
CA ASP A 148 -22.61 -2.69 11.75
C ASP A 148 -23.21 -1.81 10.64
N GLY A 149 -22.37 -1.07 9.91
CA GLY A 149 -22.76 -0.14 8.86
C GLY A 149 -23.19 1.24 9.34
N SER A 150 -23.27 1.48 10.67
CA SER A 150 -23.56 2.81 11.21
C SER A 150 -22.40 3.76 10.97
N THR A 151 -22.70 5.06 10.92
CA THR A 151 -21.71 6.13 10.80
C THR A 151 -21.88 7.16 11.91
N SER A 152 -20.78 7.77 12.34
CA SER A 152 -20.80 8.92 13.24
C SER A 152 -19.73 9.94 12.84
N LEU A 153 -19.86 11.16 13.31
CA LEU A 153 -18.80 12.17 13.13
C LEU A 153 -17.53 11.72 13.86
N PHE A 154 -16.37 12.00 13.29
CA PHE A 154 -15.09 11.71 13.95
C PHE A 154 -14.95 12.43 15.29
N SER A 155 -15.58 13.60 15.48
CA SER A 155 -15.64 14.31 16.76
C SER A 155 -16.40 13.56 17.85
N GLU A 156 -17.28 12.62 17.46
CA GLU A 156 -18.09 11.78 18.35
C GLU A 156 -17.53 10.36 18.48
N PHE A 157 -16.36 10.11 17.87
CA PHE A 157 -15.70 8.82 17.91
C PHE A 157 -15.33 8.44 19.36
N THR A 158 -15.89 7.34 19.83
CA THR A 158 -15.71 6.87 21.23
C THR A 158 -14.45 6.04 21.44
N GLY A 159 -13.77 5.61 20.35
CA GLY A 159 -12.52 4.89 20.42
C GLY A 159 -11.33 5.79 20.79
N ASN A 160 -10.18 5.17 21.08
CA ASN A 160 -8.96 5.93 21.34
C ASN A 160 -8.39 6.52 20.04
N PRO A 161 -8.32 7.87 19.90
CA PRO A 161 -7.87 8.49 18.66
C PRO A 161 -6.36 8.38 18.41
N TRP A 162 -5.57 7.90 19.39
CA TRP A 162 -4.14 7.69 19.28
C TRP A 162 -3.74 6.24 18.99
N LEU A 163 -4.63 5.28 19.28
CA LEU A 163 -4.41 3.89 18.94
C LEU A 163 -5.75 3.17 18.91
N TYR A 164 -6.12 2.67 17.75
CA TYR A 164 -7.34 1.93 17.55
C TYR A 164 -7.05 0.71 16.66
N LEU A 165 -7.31 -0.48 17.20
CA LEU A 165 -7.00 -1.77 16.58
C LEU A 165 -8.25 -2.59 16.27
N GLU A 166 -9.42 -2.12 16.72
CA GLU A 166 -10.67 -2.81 16.46
C GLU A 166 -11.06 -2.65 14.99
N PRO A 167 -11.72 -3.64 14.39
CA PRO A 167 -12.16 -3.54 13.02
C PRO A 167 -13.22 -2.44 12.85
N LEU A 168 -13.11 -1.70 11.77
CA LEU A 168 -14.09 -0.72 11.31
C LEU A 168 -14.83 -1.28 10.08
N GLY A 169 -15.92 -0.62 9.67
CA GLY A 169 -16.57 -0.90 8.40
C GLY A 169 -15.65 -0.63 7.21
N GLU A 170 -16.07 -0.99 6.00
CA GLU A 170 -15.25 -0.90 4.77
C GLU A 170 -14.70 0.51 4.50
N GLY A 171 -15.45 1.56 4.85
CA GLY A 171 -15.01 2.94 4.75
C GLY A 171 -13.97 3.34 5.79
N GLY A 172 -13.96 2.68 6.96
CA GLY A 172 -13.13 3.05 8.09
C GLY A 172 -13.34 4.52 8.46
N PHE A 173 -12.25 5.30 8.51
CA PHE A 173 -12.31 6.76 8.60
C PHE A 173 -12.40 7.34 7.20
N PHE A 174 -13.42 8.15 6.93
CA PHE A 174 -13.66 8.75 5.63
C PHE A 174 -14.06 10.22 5.70
N VAL A 175 -13.94 10.90 4.57
CA VAL A 175 -14.34 12.31 4.41
C VAL A 175 -15.26 12.38 3.19
N PRO A 176 -16.55 12.73 3.39
CA PRO A 176 -17.49 12.88 2.30
C PRO A 176 -17.16 14.12 1.47
N ILE A 177 -17.36 14.02 0.15
CA ILE A 177 -17.32 15.17 -0.75
C ILE A 177 -18.73 15.69 -0.93
N LEU A 178 -18.89 17.00 -0.82
CA LEU A 178 -20.16 17.69 -0.87
C LEU A 178 -20.23 18.60 -2.11
N ASN A 179 -21.43 18.78 -2.64
CA ASN A 179 -21.74 19.82 -3.61
C ASN A 179 -21.66 21.22 -2.95
N ALA A 180 -21.70 22.27 -3.77
CA ALA A 180 -21.67 23.66 -3.29
C ALA A 180 -22.84 24.01 -2.34
N ASP A 181 -23.98 23.33 -2.48
CA ASP A 181 -25.17 23.49 -1.63
C ASP A 181 -25.11 22.67 -0.32
N GLY A 182 -24.03 21.94 -0.10
CA GLY A 182 -23.85 21.08 1.08
C GLY A 182 -24.45 19.68 0.96
N THR A 183 -25.09 19.34 -0.16
CA THR A 183 -25.61 17.97 -0.40
C THR A 183 -24.45 17.00 -0.73
N PRO A 184 -24.57 15.72 -0.38
CA PRO A 184 -23.54 14.72 -0.73
C PRO A 184 -23.34 14.60 -2.25
N ALA A 185 -22.08 14.65 -2.70
CA ALA A 185 -21.72 14.42 -4.10
C ALA A 185 -21.75 12.92 -4.48
N GLY A 186 -21.93 12.03 -3.52
CA GLY A 186 -22.00 10.58 -3.71
C GLY A 186 -20.64 9.88 -3.65
N VAL A 187 -19.56 10.64 -3.41
CA VAL A 187 -18.18 10.10 -3.30
C VAL A 187 -17.61 10.46 -1.93
N SER A 188 -16.93 9.51 -1.31
CA SER A 188 -16.17 9.73 -0.07
C SER A 188 -14.72 9.34 -0.24
N MET A 189 -13.83 10.07 0.41
CA MET A 189 -12.40 9.78 0.44
C MET A 189 -12.07 8.94 1.66
N ILE A 190 -11.30 7.87 1.45
CA ILE A 190 -10.81 6.95 2.49
C ILE A 190 -9.29 6.89 2.46
N LEU A 191 -8.67 6.21 3.42
CA LEU A 191 -7.21 6.09 3.51
C LEU A 191 -6.59 5.50 2.24
N ALA A 192 -7.26 4.56 1.57
CA ALA A 192 -6.82 3.98 0.30
C ALA A 192 -6.69 5.03 -0.83
N CYS A 193 -7.42 6.17 -0.74
CA CYS A 193 -7.33 7.26 -1.71
C CYS A 193 -6.09 8.15 -1.52
N SER A 194 -5.31 7.99 -0.44
CA SER A 194 -4.20 8.89 -0.09
C SER A 194 -2.88 8.62 -0.82
N ALA A 195 -2.79 7.58 -1.65
CA ALA A 195 -1.55 7.03 -2.21
C ALA A 195 -0.51 6.57 -1.16
N LEU A 196 -0.88 6.49 0.11
CA LEU A 196 0.02 6.07 1.18
C LEU A 196 0.69 4.74 0.85
N GLN A 197 -0.07 3.74 0.40
CA GLN A 197 0.44 2.42 0.05
C GLN A 197 1.55 2.48 -1.02
N SER A 198 1.37 3.30 -2.04
CA SER A 198 2.39 3.49 -3.08
C SER A 198 3.63 4.21 -2.55
N MET A 199 3.44 5.28 -1.78
CA MET A 199 4.54 6.07 -1.22
C MET A 199 5.41 5.27 -0.25
N ILE A 200 4.80 4.48 0.64
CA ILE A 200 5.57 3.71 1.64
C ILE A 200 6.42 2.60 1.01
N VAL A 201 6.01 2.02 -0.12
CA VAL A 201 6.82 1.03 -0.85
C VAL A 201 8.15 1.66 -1.27
N PHE A 202 8.12 2.87 -1.82
CA PHE A 202 9.35 3.59 -2.17
C PHE A 202 10.14 4.00 -0.93
N VAL A 203 9.48 4.44 0.14
CA VAL A 203 10.13 4.76 1.42
C VAL A 203 10.91 3.55 1.92
N GLY A 204 10.27 2.40 2.03
CA GLY A 204 10.91 1.16 2.50
C GLY A 204 12.04 0.71 1.58
N ALA A 205 11.80 0.72 0.25
CA ALA A 205 12.79 0.32 -0.73
C ALA A 205 14.08 1.17 -0.67
N LEU A 206 13.94 2.49 -0.47
CA LEU A 206 15.08 3.40 -0.43
C LEU A 206 15.79 3.40 0.94
N ILE A 207 15.05 3.32 2.04
CA ILE A 207 15.65 3.26 3.39
C ILE A 207 16.47 1.97 3.55
N ALA A 208 16.01 0.85 3.00
CA ALA A 208 16.67 -0.44 3.12
C ALA A 208 17.98 -0.58 2.33
N LEU A 209 18.31 0.33 1.42
CA LEU A 209 19.57 0.29 0.67
C LEU A 209 20.76 0.40 1.63
N LYS A 210 21.72 -0.52 1.55
CA LYS A 210 22.83 -0.60 2.48
C LYS A 210 24.06 0.18 2.02
N LYS A 211 24.35 0.12 0.72
CA LYS A 211 25.56 0.69 0.11
C LYS A 211 25.36 2.11 -0.43
N THR A 212 24.13 2.50 -0.70
CA THR A 212 23.80 3.82 -1.22
C THR A 212 23.92 4.89 -0.13
N PRO A 213 24.66 5.98 -0.35
CA PRO A 213 24.76 7.08 0.60
C PRO A 213 23.38 7.70 0.91
N TRP A 214 23.19 8.14 2.16
CA TRP A 214 21.91 8.71 2.59
C TRP A 214 21.47 9.90 1.74
N LYS A 215 22.40 10.74 1.30
CA LYS A 215 22.12 11.88 0.40
C LYS A 215 21.41 11.46 -0.91
N LEU A 216 21.78 10.32 -1.49
CA LEU A 216 21.12 9.82 -2.69
C LEU A 216 19.75 9.19 -2.39
N ARG A 217 19.59 8.52 -1.24
CA ARG A 217 18.28 7.98 -0.81
C ARG A 217 17.28 9.10 -0.57
N THR A 218 17.68 10.16 0.16
CA THR A 218 16.81 11.33 0.38
C THR A 218 16.48 12.04 -0.93
N ARG A 219 17.42 12.19 -1.86
CA ARG A 219 17.13 12.73 -3.20
C ARG A 219 16.08 11.88 -3.93
N GLY A 220 16.22 10.56 -3.89
CA GLY A 220 15.21 9.63 -4.45
C GLY A 220 13.83 9.84 -3.82
N LEU A 221 13.74 9.95 -2.49
CA LEU A 221 12.49 10.23 -1.79
C LEU A 221 11.89 11.58 -2.18
N PHE A 222 12.69 12.65 -2.24
CA PHE A 222 12.22 13.98 -2.64
C PHE A 222 11.77 14.08 -4.10
N ILE A 223 12.20 13.15 -4.95
CA ILE A 223 11.69 13.04 -6.33
C ILE A 223 10.41 12.22 -6.36
N THR A 224 10.40 11.04 -5.73
CA THR A 224 9.30 10.09 -5.86
C THR A 224 8.04 10.49 -5.10
N LEU A 225 8.17 10.86 -3.83
CA LEU A 225 6.98 11.09 -2.99
C LEU A 225 6.11 12.25 -3.49
N PRO A 226 6.66 13.43 -3.85
CA PRO A 226 5.84 14.51 -4.41
C PRO A 226 5.19 14.14 -5.74
N VAL A 227 5.91 13.44 -6.63
CA VAL A 227 5.36 13.03 -7.92
C VAL A 227 4.20 12.04 -7.73
N ILE A 228 4.38 11.02 -6.89
CA ILE A 228 3.29 10.06 -6.59
C ILE A 228 2.09 10.79 -5.98
N HIS A 229 2.34 11.71 -5.05
CA HIS A 229 1.27 12.48 -4.41
C HIS A 229 0.50 13.35 -5.41
N ILE A 230 1.19 14.11 -6.27
CA ILE A 230 0.58 14.94 -7.30
C ILE A 230 -0.24 14.09 -8.28
N LEU A 231 0.32 12.98 -8.77
CA LEU A 231 -0.42 12.06 -9.65
C LEU A 231 -1.66 11.50 -8.97
N ASN A 232 -1.60 11.25 -7.67
CA ASN A 232 -2.74 10.79 -6.89
C ASN A 232 -3.83 11.85 -6.76
N VAL A 233 -3.48 13.13 -6.60
CA VAL A 233 -4.45 14.23 -6.60
C VAL A 233 -5.20 14.27 -7.93
N PHE A 234 -4.49 14.18 -9.05
CA PHE A 234 -5.11 14.12 -10.39
C PHE A 234 -5.99 12.88 -10.54
N ARG A 235 -5.54 11.73 -10.07
CA ARG A 235 -6.32 10.49 -10.07
C ARG A 235 -7.64 10.67 -9.33
N ASN A 236 -7.61 11.17 -8.11
CA ASN A 236 -8.79 11.32 -7.28
C ASN A 236 -9.76 12.37 -7.88
N ALA A 237 -9.24 13.50 -8.32
CA ALA A 237 -10.03 14.51 -9.01
C ALA A 237 -10.68 13.95 -10.29
N GLY A 238 -9.94 13.14 -11.06
CA GLY A 238 -10.46 12.48 -12.25
C GLY A 238 -11.58 11.46 -11.92
N ILE A 239 -11.43 10.66 -10.86
CA ILE A 239 -12.47 9.71 -10.42
C ILE A 239 -13.75 10.48 -10.01
N ILE A 240 -13.62 11.53 -9.19
CA ILE A 240 -14.74 12.36 -8.76
C ILE A 240 -15.44 12.98 -9.98
N TYR A 241 -14.67 13.56 -10.91
CA TYR A 241 -15.21 14.16 -12.13
C TYR A 241 -15.98 13.15 -13.00
N LEU A 242 -15.40 11.98 -13.23
CA LEU A 242 -16.01 10.95 -14.06
C LEU A 242 -17.31 10.42 -13.42
N ASP A 243 -17.31 10.17 -12.11
CA ASP A 243 -18.49 9.72 -11.39
C ASP A 243 -19.61 10.76 -11.44
N MET A 244 -19.31 12.02 -11.20
CA MET A 244 -20.31 13.10 -11.23
C MET A 244 -20.88 13.33 -12.64
N THR A 245 -20.02 13.25 -13.68
CA THR A 245 -20.41 13.59 -15.06
C THR A 245 -21.12 12.44 -15.76
N TYR A 246 -20.71 11.21 -15.45
CA TYR A 246 -21.17 10.00 -16.15
C TYR A 246 -21.80 8.98 -15.20
N ARG A 247 -22.47 9.42 -14.16
CA ARG A 247 -23.04 8.55 -13.12
C ARG A 247 -23.94 7.44 -13.66
N ASP A 248 -24.72 7.71 -14.70
CA ASP A 248 -25.64 6.75 -15.32
C ASP A 248 -24.96 5.82 -16.34
N TRP A 249 -23.65 6.03 -16.59
CA TRP A 249 -22.93 5.17 -17.53
C TRP A 249 -22.62 3.80 -16.90
N HIS A 250 -22.94 2.75 -17.63
CA HIS A 250 -22.65 1.36 -17.24
C HIS A 250 -22.13 0.57 -18.43
N TRP A 251 -21.12 -0.24 -18.21
CA TRP A 251 -20.57 -1.17 -19.19
C TRP A 251 -20.38 -2.54 -18.56
N LEU A 252 -21.03 -3.58 -19.14
CA LEU A 252 -21.02 -4.95 -18.62
C LEU A 252 -21.39 -5.06 -17.12
N GLY A 253 -22.32 -4.23 -16.64
CA GLY A 253 -22.72 -4.18 -15.24
C GLY A 253 -21.80 -3.40 -14.31
N VAL A 254 -20.71 -2.81 -14.84
CA VAL A 254 -19.77 -1.97 -14.08
C VAL A 254 -20.17 -0.51 -14.24
N GLY A 255 -20.42 0.19 -13.13
CA GLY A 255 -20.72 1.62 -13.12
C GLY A 255 -19.47 2.48 -13.35
N MET A 256 -19.65 3.78 -13.62
CA MET A 256 -18.53 4.71 -13.89
C MET A 256 -17.57 4.79 -12.72
N PHE A 257 -18.06 4.85 -11.48
CA PHE A 257 -17.20 4.89 -10.30
C PHE A 257 -16.26 3.66 -10.23
N ASP A 258 -16.82 2.46 -10.36
CA ASP A 258 -16.06 1.22 -10.31
C ASP A 258 -15.09 1.11 -11.48
N PHE A 259 -15.50 1.50 -12.68
CA PHE A 259 -14.61 1.56 -13.84
C PHE A 259 -13.44 2.51 -13.62
N ALA A 260 -13.72 3.74 -13.19
CA ALA A 260 -12.68 4.75 -12.95
C ALA A 260 -11.75 4.35 -11.79
N HIS A 261 -12.31 3.89 -10.67
CA HIS A 261 -11.58 3.57 -9.45
C HIS A 261 -10.82 2.24 -9.53
N SER A 262 -11.53 1.17 -9.94
CA SER A 262 -10.99 -0.20 -9.85
C SER A 262 -10.21 -0.64 -11.09
N TYR A 263 -10.47 -0.05 -12.26
CA TYR A 263 -9.79 -0.42 -13.51
C TYR A 263 -8.86 0.68 -14.02
N ALA A 264 -9.41 1.80 -14.46
CA ALA A 264 -8.62 2.85 -15.12
C ALA A 264 -7.54 3.44 -14.19
N ALA A 265 -7.92 3.77 -12.95
CA ALA A 265 -6.98 4.33 -12.00
C ALA A 265 -5.92 3.32 -11.53
N LYS A 266 -6.25 2.02 -11.39
CA LYS A 266 -5.24 0.99 -11.05
C LYS A 266 -4.22 0.84 -12.18
N VAL A 267 -4.66 0.73 -13.44
CA VAL A 267 -3.76 0.62 -14.59
C VAL A 267 -2.87 1.86 -14.71
N GLY A 268 -3.45 3.06 -14.61
CA GLY A 268 -2.69 4.31 -14.64
C GLY A 268 -1.68 4.43 -13.50
N SER A 269 -2.06 4.03 -12.29
CA SER A 269 -1.17 4.04 -11.12
C SER A 269 -0.01 3.06 -11.26
N LEU A 270 -0.27 1.83 -11.73
CA LEU A 270 0.77 0.83 -11.98
C LEU A 270 1.76 1.31 -13.05
N PHE A 271 1.25 1.90 -14.12
CA PHE A 271 2.11 2.48 -15.17
C PHE A 271 2.98 3.63 -14.64
N ALA A 272 2.39 4.54 -13.87
CA ALA A 272 3.14 5.63 -13.24
C ALA A 272 4.21 5.12 -12.27
N MET A 273 3.91 4.10 -11.45
CA MET A 273 4.88 3.47 -10.55
C MET A 273 6.00 2.79 -11.32
N PHE A 274 5.70 2.14 -12.45
CA PHE A 274 6.69 1.52 -13.32
C PHE A 274 7.66 2.56 -13.92
N LEU A 275 7.14 3.67 -14.45
CA LEU A 275 7.98 4.76 -14.94
C LEU A 275 8.85 5.36 -13.83
N MET A 276 8.30 5.55 -12.63
CA MET A 276 9.04 6.02 -11.48
C MET A 276 10.15 5.06 -11.07
N ALA A 277 9.91 3.76 -11.13
CA ALA A 277 10.93 2.75 -10.85
C ALA A 277 12.09 2.84 -11.84
N ILE A 278 11.82 3.05 -13.14
CA ILE A 278 12.87 3.23 -14.17
C ILE A 278 13.74 4.45 -13.84
N VAL A 279 13.12 5.59 -13.51
CA VAL A 279 13.86 6.80 -13.11
C VAL A 279 14.74 6.56 -11.90
N LEU A 280 14.22 5.82 -10.90
CA LEU A 280 14.99 5.48 -9.72
C LEU A 280 16.13 4.51 -10.00
N PHE A 281 15.99 3.61 -10.95
CA PHE A 281 17.07 2.67 -11.33
C PHE A 281 18.30 3.39 -11.90
N GLU A 282 18.09 4.50 -12.61
CA GLU A 282 19.19 5.34 -13.10
C GLU A 282 19.90 6.07 -11.94
N ILE A 283 19.14 6.56 -10.97
CA ILE A 283 19.70 7.33 -9.84
C ILE A 283 20.32 6.42 -8.77
N LEU A 284 19.78 5.21 -8.61
CA LEU A 284 20.08 4.27 -7.54
C LEU A 284 20.44 2.87 -8.08
N PRO A 285 21.67 2.66 -8.59
CA PRO A 285 22.09 1.38 -9.17
C PRO A 285 21.97 0.18 -8.20
N GLU A 286 22.12 0.41 -6.88
CA GLU A 286 21.93 -0.65 -5.89
C GLU A 286 20.48 -1.17 -5.88
N LEU A 287 19.49 -0.28 -5.99
CA LEU A 287 18.07 -0.65 -6.11
C LEU A 287 17.83 -1.52 -7.34
N HIS A 288 18.30 -1.06 -8.49
CA HIS A 288 18.21 -1.81 -9.75
C HIS A 288 18.83 -3.21 -9.63
N ASN A 289 20.06 -3.28 -9.13
CA ASN A 289 20.76 -4.57 -8.97
C ASN A 289 20.04 -5.52 -8.00
N ASN A 290 19.45 -5.02 -6.91
CA ASN A 290 18.69 -5.84 -5.97
C ASN A 290 17.44 -6.42 -6.65
N ILE A 291 16.72 -5.63 -7.43
CA ILE A 291 15.54 -6.12 -8.17
C ILE A 291 15.93 -7.15 -9.22
N LEU A 292 16.98 -6.92 -10.01
CA LEU A 292 17.47 -7.91 -10.98
C LEU A 292 17.87 -9.23 -10.32
N ARG A 293 18.48 -9.19 -9.12
CA ARG A 293 18.84 -10.40 -8.36
C ARG A 293 17.61 -11.15 -7.87
N LEU A 294 16.54 -10.46 -7.43
CA LEU A 294 15.27 -11.09 -7.03
C LEU A 294 14.58 -11.76 -8.23
N MET A 295 14.71 -11.18 -9.42
CA MET A 295 14.12 -11.74 -10.64
C MET A 295 14.94 -12.90 -11.24
N LYS A 296 16.23 -13.03 -10.90
CA LYS A 296 17.11 -14.06 -11.47
C LYS A 296 16.59 -15.50 -11.37
N PRO A 297 15.97 -15.95 -10.28
CA PRO A 297 15.40 -17.30 -10.20
C PRO A 297 14.25 -17.54 -11.19
N LEU A 298 13.51 -16.47 -11.57
CA LEU A 298 12.39 -16.56 -12.51
C LEU A 298 12.86 -16.72 -13.98
N PHE A 299 14.12 -16.33 -14.27
CA PHE A 299 14.73 -16.40 -15.59
C PHE A 299 16.04 -17.21 -15.54
N PRO A 300 15.96 -18.54 -15.29
CA PRO A 300 17.16 -19.36 -15.27
C PRO A 300 17.81 -19.30 -16.65
N LYS A 301 19.13 -18.95 -16.71
CA LYS A 301 19.90 -19.06 -17.94
C LYS A 301 19.77 -20.50 -18.43
N LYS A 302 19.29 -20.70 -19.65
CA LYS A 302 19.44 -21.98 -20.34
C LYS A 302 20.93 -22.37 -20.28
N SER A 303 21.24 -23.46 -19.58
CA SER A 303 22.54 -24.09 -19.63
C SER A 303 22.74 -24.44 -21.08
N ASN A 304 23.69 -23.79 -21.77
CA ASN A 304 24.21 -24.30 -23.02
C ASN A 304 24.89 -25.64 -22.69
N ALA A 305 24.13 -26.72 -22.83
CA ALA A 305 24.70 -28.06 -22.87
C ALA A 305 25.54 -28.13 -24.15
N SER A 306 26.85 -27.98 -23.96
CA SER A 306 27.87 -28.32 -24.94
C SER A 306 28.13 -29.81 -24.87
#